data_68de9d6985e5fe713d38e96d21e3445b
#
_entry.id   68de9d6985e5fe713d38e96d21e3445b
#
_cell.length_a   1.000
_cell.length_b   1.000
_cell.length_c   1.000
_cell.angle_alpha   90.00
_cell.angle_beta   90.00
_cell.angle_gamma   90.00
#
_symmetry.space_group_name_H-M   'P 1'
#
loop_
_entity.id
_entity.type
_entity.pdbx_description
1 polymer ?
#
loop_
_entity_poly.entity_id
_entity_poly.type
_entity_poly.pdbx_seq_one_letter_code
_entity_poly.pdbx_strand_id
1 'polypeptide(L)'
;MIIDFKLSSQENISYSGVSLAKAIDNRLFGFPIFILTSFEDDLYEKESFDAYQVFDFERYINEVKERIEINSKIVQQIRKYNSTLNQWKTELTELLPHSGENASIDERILQLDSLIEKSIDGTSALPSKLKHELGDTSRLQKLIDKIDELISKE
;
A
#
# COMPACT_ATOMS: atom_id res chain seq x y z
N MET A 1 7.87 -2.96 9.64
CA MET A 1 7.50 -3.28 11.03
C MET A 1 7.90 -4.71 11.32
N ILE A 2 8.34 -5.02 12.54
CA ILE A 2 8.61 -6.39 12.99
C ILE A 2 7.62 -6.70 14.11
N ILE A 3 6.95 -7.84 14.04
CA ILE A 3 5.89 -8.25 14.98
C ILE A 3 6.25 -9.64 15.52
N ASP A 4 6.13 -9.85 16.83
CA ASP A 4 6.21 -11.18 17.42
C ASP A 4 4.90 -11.94 17.15
N PHE A 5 5.00 -13.23 16.87
CA PHE A 5 3.85 -14.10 16.65
C PHE A 5 2.96 -14.23 17.89
N LYS A 6 3.56 -14.45 19.06
CA LYS A 6 2.84 -14.69 20.33
C LYS A 6 2.71 -13.43 21.18
N LEU A 7 1.94 -12.44 20.73
CA LEU A 7 1.67 -11.23 21.53
C LEU A 7 0.90 -11.52 22.83
N SER A 8 0.09 -12.59 22.86
CA SER A 8 -0.76 -12.94 24.00
C SER A 8 -0.04 -13.61 25.18
N SER A 9 1.27 -13.88 25.10
CA SER A 9 2.01 -14.57 26.14
C SER A 9 2.31 -13.70 27.37
N GLN A 10 2.23 -12.38 27.25
CA GLN A 10 2.56 -11.42 28.32
C GLN A 10 1.38 -10.56 28.79
N GLU A 11 0.30 -10.46 28.01
CA GLU A 11 -0.89 -9.66 28.33
C GLU A 11 -2.17 -10.37 27.87
N ASN A 12 -3.33 -10.02 28.46
CA ASN A 12 -4.65 -10.53 28.04
C ASN A 12 -5.08 -9.92 26.70
N ILE A 13 -4.30 -10.19 25.64
CA ILE A 13 -4.58 -9.74 24.26
C ILE A 13 -5.29 -10.88 23.54
N SER A 14 -6.39 -10.57 22.86
CA SER A 14 -7.23 -11.55 22.15
C SER A 14 -6.79 -11.85 20.72
N TYR A 15 -5.71 -11.23 20.21
CA TYR A 15 -5.22 -11.37 18.84
C TYR A 15 -3.76 -11.83 18.78
N SER A 16 -3.41 -12.54 17.70
CA SER A 16 -2.04 -12.96 17.40
C SER A 16 -1.26 -11.89 16.64
N GLY A 17 0.07 -12.04 16.57
CA GLY A 17 0.90 -11.17 15.73
C GLY A 17 0.55 -11.26 14.25
N VAL A 18 0.10 -12.43 13.77
CA VAL A 18 -0.39 -12.61 12.40
C VAL A 18 -1.68 -11.85 12.15
N SER A 19 -2.63 -11.90 13.09
CA SER A 19 -3.87 -11.13 12.99
C SER A 19 -3.59 -9.63 12.92
N LEU A 20 -2.64 -9.15 13.72
CA LEU A 20 -2.18 -7.76 13.68
C LEU A 20 -1.51 -7.43 12.34
N ALA A 21 -0.61 -8.30 11.86
CA ALA A 21 0.07 -8.13 10.58
C ALA A 21 -0.93 -8.02 9.42
N LYS A 22 -1.93 -8.91 9.37
CA LYS A 22 -3.01 -8.88 8.37
C LYS A 22 -3.85 -7.59 8.46
N ALA A 23 -4.17 -7.14 9.67
CA ALA A 23 -4.92 -5.90 9.86
C ALA A 23 -4.14 -4.67 9.34
N ILE A 24 -2.82 -4.65 9.54
CA ILE A 24 -1.95 -3.59 9.03
C ILE A 24 -1.81 -3.69 7.51
N ASP A 25 -1.58 -4.88 6.94
CA ASP A 25 -1.45 -5.09 5.50
C ASP A 25 -2.72 -4.68 4.74
N ASN A 26 -3.90 -4.97 5.30
CA ASN A 26 -5.18 -4.51 4.77
C ASN A 26 -5.35 -2.99 4.80
N ARG A 27 -4.70 -2.31 5.74
CA ARG A 27 -4.80 -0.85 5.92
C ARG A 27 -3.72 -0.09 5.17
N LEU A 28 -2.50 -0.62 5.15
CA LEU A 28 -1.31 0.03 4.60
C LEU A 28 -0.78 -0.79 3.41
N PHE A 29 -1.23 -0.44 2.22
CA PHE A 29 -0.90 -1.18 1.00
C PHE A 29 0.61 -1.24 0.74
N GLY A 30 1.13 -2.48 0.69
CA GLY A 30 2.54 -2.76 0.41
C GLY A 30 3.52 -2.38 1.51
N PHE A 31 3.03 -2.01 2.71
CA PHE A 31 3.89 -1.68 3.84
C PHE A 31 4.71 -2.90 4.29
N PRO A 32 6.04 -2.79 4.48
CA PRO A 32 6.87 -3.93 4.84
C PRO A 32 6.62 -4.40 6.27
N ILE A 33 5.99 -5.57 6.42
CA ILE A 33 5.69 -6.23 7.69
C ILE A 33 6.46 -7.54 7.72
N PHE A 34 7.06 -7.86 8.88
CA PHE A 34 7.80 -9.09 9.12
C PHE A 34 7.37 -9.68 10.45
N ILE A 35 7.29 -11.00 10.49
CA ILE A 35 7.04 -11.76 11.72
C ILE A 35 8.33 -12.39 12.17
N LEU A 36 8.68 -12.20 13.43
CA LEU A 36 9.83 -12.84 14.07
C LEU A 36 9.29 -13.73 15.17
N THR A 37 9.52 -15.05 15.10
CA THR A 37 8.90 -16.02 15.98
C THR A 37 9.85 -17.18 16.34
N SER A 38 9.74 -17.68 17.57
CA SER A 38 10.34 -18.96 17.98
C SER A 38 9.43 -20.18 17.74
N PHE A 39 8.31 -19.99 17.02
CA PHE A 39 7.26 -20.98 16.82
C PHE A 39 6.84 -21.09 15.35
N GLU A 40 7.82 -21.34 14.45
CA GLU A 40 7.55 -21.44 13.01
C GLU A 40 6.51 -22.51 12.67
N ASP A 41 6.57 -23.67 13.29
CA ASP A 41 5.66 -24.80 13.04
C ASP A 41 4.20 -24.43 13.33
N ASP A 42 3.93 -23.65 14.39
CA ASP A 42 2.58 -23.20 14.76
C ASP A 42 1.97 -22.25 13.70
N LEU A 43 2.80 -21.52 12.95
CA LEU A 43 2.38 -20.56 11.94
C LEU A 43 1.85 -21.24 10.66
N TYR A 44 2.55 -22.27 10.21
CA TYR A 44 2.18 -22.96 8.96
C TYR A 44 0.90 -23.79 9.09
N GLU A 45 0.56 -24.22 10.32
CA GLU A 45 -0.63 -25.02 10.56
C GLU A 45 -1.92 -24.19 10.75
N LYS A 46 -1.82 -22.96 11.22
CA LYS A 46 -2.99 -22.21 11.72
C LYS A 46 -3.37 -20.97 10.92
N GLU A 47 -2.40 -20.32 10.26
CA GLU A 47 -2.67 -19.03 9.64
C GLU A 47 -1.89 -18.86 8.33
N SER A 48 -2.57 -18.54 7.24
CA SER A 48 -1.94 -18.19 5.97
C SER A 48 -1.31 -16.78 6.06
N PHE A 49 0.00 -16.72 6.10
CA PHE A 49 0.80 -15.50 5.93
C PHE A 49 1.92 -15.78 4.92
N ASP A 50 2.48 -14.75 4.30
CA ASP A 50 3.55 -14.94 3.32
C ASP A 50 4.81 -15.46 4.02
N ALA A 51 5.19 -16.70 3.71
CA ALA A 51 6.35 -17.38 4.30
C ALA A 51 7.67 -16.59 4.13
N TYR A 52 7.77 -15.74 3.11
CA TYR A 52 8.94 -14.89 2.89
C TYR A 52 9.10 -13.74 3.90
N GLN A 53 8.08 -13.50 4.71
CA GLN A 53 8.07 -12.45 5.73
C GLN A 53 8.16 -13.00 7.16
N VAL A 54 8.32 -14.33 7.31
CA VAL A 54 8.43 -15.01 8.60
C VAL A 54 9.88 -15.42 8.83
N PHE A 55 10.43 -15.09 9.99
CA PHE A 55 11.80 -15.39 10.37
C PHE A 55 11.87 -16.03 11.75
N ASP A 56 12.76 -17.01 11.92
CA ASP A 56 13.05 -17.66 13.18
C ASP A 56 13.81 -16.73 14.12
N PHE A 57 13.25 -16.52 15.33
CA PHE A 57 13.86 -15.64 16.33
C PHE A 57 15.13 -16.23 16.95
N GLU A 58 15.18 -17.55 17.21
CA GLU A 58 16.35 -18.19 17.81
C GLU A 58 17.53 -18.15 16.84
N ARG A 59 17.29 -18.44 15.58
CA ARG A 59 18.33 -18.32 14.53
C ARG A 59 18.80 -16.89 14.37
N TYR A 60 17.88 -15.93 14.39
CA TYR A 60 18.21 -14.50 14.34
C TYR A 60 19.13 -14.06 15.48
N ILE A 61 18.91 -14.55 16.71
CA ILE A 61 19.73 -14.19 17.88
C ILE A 61 21.05 -14.94 17.88
N ASN A 62 21.07 -16.23 17.58
CA ASN A 62 22.21 -17.10 17.81
C ASN A 62 23.14 -17.20 16.60
N GLU A 63 22.62 -17.00 15.37
CA GLU A 63 23.39 -17.16 14.14
C GLU A 63 23.71 -15.81 13.48
N VAL A 64 24.96 -15.37 13.57
CA VAL A 64 25.39 -14.06 12.99
C VAL A 64 25.10 -13.97 11.50
N LYS A 65 25.33 -15.06 10.75
CA LYS A 65 25.12 -15.12 9.30
C LYS A 65 23.62 -14.92 8.96
N GLU A 66 22.74 -15.63 9.67
CA GLU A 66 21.30 -15.54 9.50
C GLU A 66 20.78 -14.13 9.81
N ARG A 67 21.25 -13.55 10.92
CA ARG A 67 20.92 -12.16 11.29
C ARG A 67 21.29 -11.14 10.21
N ILE A 68 22.47 -11.28 9.61
CA ILE A 68 22.92 -10.40 8.51
C ILE A 68 22.00 -10.57 7.30
N GLU A 69 21.64 -11.80 6.95
CA GLU A 69 20.78 -12.09 5.82
C GLU A 69 19.35 -11.54 6.03
N ILE A 70 18.76 -11.77 7.19
CA ILE A 70 17.43 -11.27 7.56
C ILE A 70 17.42 -9.73 7.54
N ASN A 71 18.41 -9.08 8.15
CA ASN A 71 18.52 -7.62 8.13
C ASN A 71 18.65 -7.08 6.70
N SER A 72 19.41 -7.77 5.84
CA SER A 72 19.53 -7.40 4.42
C SER A 72 18.19 -7.49 3.70
N LYS A 73 17.42 -8.56 3.90
CA LYS A 73 16.07 -8.73 3.34
C LYS A 73 15.11 -7.63 3.82
N ILE A 74 15.12 -7.33 5.12
CA ILE A 74 14.29 -6.25 5.70
C ILE A 74 14.62 -4.90 5.05
N VAL A 75 15.90 -4.53 4.98
CA VAL A 75 16.35 -3.28 4.38
C VAL A 75 15.97 -3.21 2.90
N GLN A 76 16.12 -4.31 2.17
CA GLN A 76 15.72 -4.39 0.76
C GLN A 76 14.22 -4.14 0.56
N GLN A 77 13.36 -4.72 1.38
CA GLN A 77 11.92 -4.50 1.30
C GLN A 77 11.53 -3.05 1.66
N ILE A 78 12.17 -2.48 2.69
CA ILE A 78 11.96 -1.06 3.03
C ILE A 78 12.36 -0.14 1.88
N ARG A 79 13.52 -0.41 1.25
CA ARG A 79 13.98 0.38 0.08
C ARG A 79 13.03 0.24 -1.10
N LYS A 80 12.54 -0.98 -1.37
CA LYS A 80 11.55 -1.23 -2.44
C LYS A 80 10.27 -0.45 -2.20
N TYR A 81 9.71 -0.51 -0.98
CA TYR A 81 8.52 0.25 -0.60
C TYR A 81 8.71 1.76 -0.80
N ASN A 82 9.79 2.33 -0.27
CA ASN A 82 10.09 3.75 -0.40
C ASN A 82 10.32 4.16 -1.86
N SER A 83 11.00 3.34 -2.65
CA SER A 83 11.21 3.59 -4.08
C SER A 83 9.90 3.61 -4.85
N THR A 84 9.03 2.64 -4.61
CA THR A 84 7.71 2.58 -5.25
C THR A 84 6.85 3.79 -4.87
N LEU A 85 6.81 4.15 -3.60
CA LEU A 85 6.06 5.31 -3.13
C LEU A 85 6.58 6.63 -3.74
N ASN A 86 7.91 6.78 -3.84
CA ASN A 86 8.51 7.93 -4.48
C ASN A 86 8.23 7.99 -5.99
N GLN A 87 8.24 6.86 -6.68
CA GLN A 87 7.86 6.78 -8.09
C GLN A 87 6.42 7.27 -8.32
N TRP A 88 5.47 6.80 -7.51
CA TRP A 88 4.08 7.26 -7.60
C TRP A 88 3.93 8.75 -7.33
N LYS A 89 4.64 9.29 -6.33
CA LYS A 89 4.63 10.72 -6.01
C LYS A 89 5.22 11.56 -7.15
N THR A 90 6.31 11.11 -7.76
CA THR A 90 6.93 11.79 -8.91
C THR A 90 5.99 11.79 -10.09
N GLU A 91 5.44 10.62 -10.48
CA GLU A 91 4.48 10.49 -11.58
C GLU A 91 3.23 11.36 -11.35
N LEU A 92 2.70 11.37 -10.12
CA LEU A 92 1.57 12.22 -9.76
C LEU A 92 1.90 13.71 -9.95
N THR A 93 3.09 14.14 -9.50
CA THR A 93 3.55 15.53 -9.65
C THR A 93 3.70 15.94 -11.13
N GLU A 94 4.16 15.01 -11.97
CA GLU A 94 4.31 15.24 -13.41
C GLU A 94 2.97 15.31 -14.14
N LEU A 95 1.96 14.53 -13.71
CA LEU A 95 0.65 14.49 -14.34
C LEU A 95 -0.29 15.63 -13.88
N LEU A 96 -0.12 16.15 -12.68
CA LEU A 96 -1.00 17.19 -12.11
C LEU A 96 -1.16 18.45 -12.99
N PRO A 97 -0.11 18.98 -13.64
CA PRO A 97 -0.26 20.12 -14.55
C PRO A 97 -1.13 19.85 -15.78
N HIS A 98 -1.29 18.56 -16.15
CA HIS A 98 -2.06 18.08 -17.30
C HIS A 98 -3.48 17.63 -16.93
N SER A 99 -3.91 17.87 -15.69
CA SER A 99 -5.25 17.50 -15.22
C SER A 99 -6.33 18.20 -16.07
N GLY A 100 -7.32 17.43 -16.53
CA GLY A 100 -8.41 17.91 -17.38
C GLY A 100 -8.10 17.94 -18.87
N GLU A 101 -6.89 17.57 -19.33
CA GLU A 101 -6.57 17.47 -20.75
C GLU A 101 -7.25 16.25 -21.40
N ASN A 102 -7.29 15.12 -20.70
CA ASN A 102 -8.02 13.94 -21.13
C ASN A 102 -8.36 13.00 -19.96
N ALA A 103 -9.40 12.18 -20.16
CA ALA A 103 -9.91 11.27 -19.13
C ALA A 103 -8.88 10.24 -18.64
N SER A 104 -7.94 9.81 -19.48
CA SER A 104 -6.93 8.82 -19.09
C SER A 104 -5.90 9.41 -18.13
N ILE A 105 -5.53 10.68 -18.31
CA ILE A 105 -4.65 11.39 -17.38
C ILE A 105 -5.36 11.58 -16.03
N ASP A 106 -6.62 12.03 -16.06
CA ASP A 106 -7.41 12.25 -14.85
C ASP A 106 -7.62 10.94 -14.07
N GLU A 107 -7.92 9.84 -14.75
CA GLU A 107 -8.02 8.52 -14.14
C GLU A 107 -6.70 8.08 -13.51
N ARG A 108 -5.56 8.29 -14.21
CA ARG A 108 -4.24 7.94 -13.66
C ARG A 108 -3.87 8.76 -12.45
N ILE A 109 -4.20 10.05 -12.42
CA ILE A 109 -4.02 10.93 -11.25
C ILE A 109 -4.79 10.37 -10.05
N LEU A 110 -6.07 10.00 -10.22
CA LEU A 110 -6.89 9.44 -9.15
C LEU A 110 -6.39 8.08 -8.66
N GLN A 111 -5.91 7.23 -9.56
CA GLN A 111 -5.31 5.94 -9.22
C GLN A 111 -4.04 6.13 -8.37
N LEU A 112 -3.13 7.02 -8.78
CA LEU A 112 -1.89 7.30 -8.05
C LEU A 112 -2.19 7.88 -6.66
N ASP A 113 -3.10 8.83 -6.57
CA ASP A 113 -3.53 9.39 -5.30
C ASP A 113 -4.08 8.32 -4.35
N SER A 114 -4.94 7.43 -4.86
CA SER A 114 -5.48 6.32 -4.07
C SER A 114 -4.40 5.34 -3.59
N LEU A 115 -3.40 5.03 -4.44
CA LEU A 115 -2.28 4.16 -4.08
C LEU A 115 -1.41 4.79 -2.98
N ILE A 116 -1.09 6.08 -3.13
CA ILE A 116 -0.31 6.83 -2.15
C ILE A 116 -1.06 6.92 -0.82
N GLU A 117 -2.34 7.28 -0.86
CA GLU A 117 -3.20 7.37 0.32
C GLU A 117 -3.25 6.05 1.09
N LYS A 118 -3.52 4.93 0.40
CA LYS A 118 -3.54 3.59 0.99
C LYS A 118 -2.19 3.16 1.57
N SER A 119 -1.09 3.67 1.03
CA SER A 119 0.26 3.31 1.50
C SER A 119 0.73 4.11 2.72
N ILE A 120 0.14 5.27 3.00
CA ILE A 120 0.53 6.17 4.11
C ILE A 120 -0.60 6.45 5.11
N ASP A 121 -1.41 5.42 5.39
CA ASP A 121 -2.45 5.44 6.43
C ASP A 121 -3.63 6.38 6.14
N GLY A 122 -4.07 6.44 4.90
CA GLY A 122 -5.24 7.22 4.49
C GLY A 122 -5.00 8.72 4.42
N THR A 123 -3.73 9.16 4.47
CA THR A 123 -3.40 10.57 4.25
C THR A 123 -3.56 10.90 2.77
N SER A 124 -4.51 11.78 2.45
CA SER A 124 -4.79 12.19 1.08
C SER A 124 -3.60 12.89 0.43
N ALA A 125 -3.16 12.42 -0.75
CA ALA A 125 -2.13 13.05 -1.54
C ALA A 125 -2.67 14.25 -2.33
N LEU A 126 -3.96 14.23 -2.70
CA LEU A 126 -4.63 15.31 -3.42
C LEU A 126 -5.64 16.03 -2.52
N PRO A 127 -5.79 17.37 -2.66
CA PRO A 127 -6.87 18.11 -2.02
C PRO A 127 -8.24 17.55 -2.42
N SER A 128 -9.17 17.40 -1.46
CA SER A 128 -10.52 16.86 -1.69
C SER A 128 -11.29 17.58 -2.80
N LYS A 129 -11.06 18.88 -2.95
CA LYS A 129 -11.67 19.70 -4.02
C LYS A 129 -11.21 19.21 -5.39
N LEU A 130 -9.91 18.94 -5.58
CA LEU A 130 -9.37 18.47 -6.85
C LEU A 130 -9.85 17.05 -7.17
N LYS A 131 -9.92 16.16 -6.16
CA LYS A 131 -10.52 14.82 -6.33
C LYS A 131 -11.96 14.91 -6.85
N HIS A 132 -12.72 15.82 -6.28
CA HIS A 132 -14.12 16.03 -6.69
C HIS A 132 -14.21 16.54 -8.13
N GLU A 133 -13.37 17.50 -8.52
CA GLU A 133 -13.31 18.04 -9.87
C GLU A 133 -12.89 17.00 -10.92
N LEU A 134 -11.92 16.12 -10.59
CA LEU A 134 -11.48 15.04 -11.47
C LEU A 134 -12.49 13.88 -11.58
N GLY A 135 -13.22 13.60 -10.51
CA GLY A 135 -14.26 12.56 -10.46
C GLY A 135 -15.62 13.03 -10.97
N ASP A 136 -15.78 14.31 -11.33
CA ASP A 136 -17.06 14.86 -11.76
C ASP A 136 -17.39 14.49 -13.21
N THR A 137 -18.31 13.52 -13.36
CA THR A 137 -18.83 13.08 -14.65
C THR A 137 -19.60 14.17 -15.40
N SER A 138 -19.88 15.32 -14.78
CA SER A 138 -20.58 16.44 -15.42
C SER A 138 -19.79 17.02 -16.61
N ARG A 139 -18.46 16.90 -16.63
CA ARG A 139 -17.61 17.26 -17.78
C ARG A 139 -17.88 16.34 -18.97
N LEU A 140 -17.99 15.03 -18.75
CA LEU A 140 -18.35 14.07 -19.80
C LEU A 140 -19.73 14.36 -20.36
N GLN A 141 -20.71 14.65 -19.48
CA GLN A 141 -22.05 15.01 -19.93
C GLN A 141 -22.07 16.29 -20.78
N LYS A 142 -21.37 17.34 -20.36
CA LYS A 142 -21.22 18.57 -21.16
C LYS A 142 -20.56 18.35 -22.52
N LEU A 143 -19.62 17.40 -22.61
CA LEU A 143 -18.96 17.04 -23.85
C LEU A 143 -19.91 16.26 -24.77
N ILE A 144 -20.69 15.33 -24.22
CA ILE A 144 -21.75 14.60 -24.94
C ILE A 144 -22.80 15.58 -25.45
N ASP A 145 -23.32 16.45 -24.60
CA ASP A 145 -24.33 17.46 -24.97
C ASP A 145 -23.83 18.37 -26.11
N LYS A 146 -22.52 18.71 -26.09
CA LYS A 146 -21.90 19.54 -27.12
C LYS A 146 -21.69 18.80 -28.45
N ILE A 147 -21.40 17.51 -28.41
CA ILE A 147 -21.30 16.63 -29.58
C ILE A 147 -22.69 16.47 -30.21
N ASP A 148 -23.72 16.21 -29.40
CA ASP A 148 -25.10 16.07 -29.85
C ASP A 148 -25.62 17.36 -30.49
N GLU A 149 -25.25 18.52 -29.93
CA GLU A 149 -25.56 19.83 -30.52
C GLU A 149 -24.88 20.09 -31.89
N LEU A 150 -23.66 19.56 -32.08
CA LEU A 150 -22.96 19.65 -33.35
C LEU A 150 -23.55 18.74 -34.42
N ILE A 151 -23.92 17.50 -34.03
CA ILE A 151 -24.53 16.51 -34.93
C ILE A 151 -25.94 16.96 -35.37
N SER A 152 -26.69 17.65 -34.49
CA SER A 152 -28.04 18.13 -34.82
C SER A 152 -28.10 19.38 -35.69
N LYS A 153 -26.93 19.98 -36.02
CA LYS A 153 -26.81 21.15 -36.89
C LYS A 153 -26.37 20.81 -38.33
N GLU A 154 -26.10 19.52 -38.63
CA GLU A 154 -25.92 18.98 -39.98
C GLU A 154 -27.22 18.40 -40.54
#